data_f967d8908fa8539e495f5f04843e1459
#
_entry.id   f967d8908fa8539e495f5f04843e1459
#
_cell.length_a   1.000
_cell.length_b   1.000
_cell.length_c   1.000
_cell.angle_alpha   90.00
_cell.angle_beta   90.00
_cell.angle_gamma   90.00
#
_symmetry.space_group_name_H-M   'P 1'
#
loop_
_entity.id
_entity.type
_entity.pdbx_description
1 polymer ?
#
loop_
_entity_poly.entity_id
_entity_poly.type
_entity_poly.pdbx_seq_one_letter_code
_entity_poly.pdbx_strand_id
1 'polypeptide(L)'
;YLGKNYKMHTLYSTDFLKTSENGGIEDDAYITNPESFPTKYGTEDMPTNLSKTYNRMHLNTFFLTHNYSLGFSRFYDNEGKIVKVKHNKISGQLLKATDSIHTNVNDSLLREEFVPVTSFIHTFQLSHNNSRFISNLPLNEAKGFFKDFYLPADSANDMTKYLHLRNTFAIELHEGFNKWVKTGLRLFAQHDFYNFSLPDTLTTASNLTTKQYRHNYLTLGAQLLKEKGKYFHYHVLGELRTTGTQWGEFNVEGNVDFTIPFRKDSLIVNLDGYVRCWTSPFYFNHYHARNAWWDKDLNKQFSTHIGGSLHYKQTKFSLHIENIKNYPFFAQTLYPYTASSTQNYTNSVNSSQKTGN
;
A
#
# COMPACT_ATOMS: atom_id res chain seq x y z
N TYR A 1 10.51 3.88 23.47
CA TYR A 1 10.83 2.58 24.07
C TYR A 1 10.36 2.59 25.53
N LEU A 2 9.47 1.65 25.90
CA LEU A 2 8.95 1.52 27.25
C LEU A 2 9.72 0.47 28.08
N GLY A 3 10.88 0.02 27.61
CA GLY A 3 11.76 -0.96 28.25
C GLY A 3 12.55 -1.79 27.25
N LYS A 4 13.42 -2.69 27.75
CA LYS A 4 14.25 -3.56 26.90
C LYS A 4 13.42 -4.53 26.04
N ASN A 5 12.26 -4.95 26.55
CA ASN A 5 11.45 -6.02 25.98
C ASN A 5 10.22 -5.51 25.22
N TYR A 6 9.86 -4.24 25.38
CA TYR A 6 8.64 -3.68 24.79
C TYR A 6 8.95 -2.43 23.98
N LYS A 7 8.44 -2.41 22.76
CA LYS A 7 8.54 -1.28 21.82
C LYS A 7 7.15 -0.92 21.33
N MET A 8 6.84 0.37 21.27
CA MET A 8 5.61 0.88 20.71
C MET A 8 5.92 2.02 19.75
N HIS A 9 5.20 2.05 18.65
CA HIS A 9 5.25 3.12 17.67
C HIS A 9 3.82 3.50 17.29
N THR A 10 3.54 4.80 17.29
CA THR A 10 2.22 5.35 16.95
C THR A 10 2.41 6.47 15.94
N LEU A 11 1.55 6.50 14.92
CA LEU A 11 1.50 7.54 13.91
C LEU A 11 0.04 7.97 13.70
N TYR A 12 -0.17 9.26 13.61
CA TYR A 12 -1.42 9.81 13.09
C TYR A 12 -1.09 10.78 11.95
N SER A 13 -1.74 10.60 10.81
CA SER A 13 -1.65 11.49 9.66
C SER A 13 -3.04 11.95 9.25
N THR A 14 -3.13 13.22 8.90
CA THR A 14 -4.31 13.81 8.27
C THR A 14 -3.86 14.67 7.11
N ASP A 15 -4.47 14.43 5.96
CA ASP A 15 -4.13 15.11 4.71
C ASP A 15 -5.42 15.67 4.09
N PHE A 16 -5.36 16.90 3.64
CA PHE A 16 -6.44 17.57 2.95
C PHE A 16 -5.95 18.07 1.59
N LEU A 17 -6.56 17.55 0.53
CA LEU A 17 -6.25 17.91 -0.84
C LEU A 17 -7.49 18.57 -1.49
N LYS A 18 -7.25 19.63 -2.23
CA LYS A 18 -8.26 20.26 -3.07
C LYS A 18 -7.63 20.58 -4.43
N THR A 19 -8.22 20.08 -5.49
CA THR A 19 -7.81 20.36 -6.87
C THR A 19 -8.97 20.96 -7.64
N SER A 20 -8.68 21.96 -8.46
CA SER A 20 -9.65 22.50 -9.42
C SER A 20 -9.66 21.62 -10.68
N GLU A 21 -10.84 21.37 -11.20
CA GLU A 21 -11.05 20.59 -12.41
C GLU A 21 -11.51 21.53 -13.52
N ASN A 22 -10.77 21.56 -14.61
CA ASN A 22 -11.05 22.42 -15.74
C ASN A 22 -11.68 21.69 -16.94
N GLY A 23 -11.65 20.35 -16.96
CA GLY A 23 -12.21 19.54 -18.03
C GLY A 23 -11.51 19.66 -19.39
N GLY A 24 -10.30 20.25 -19.42
CA GLY A 24 -9.58 20.57 -20.65
C GLY A 24 -9.99 21.93 -21.25
N ILE A 25 -9.30 22.34 -22.30
CA ILE A 25 -9.64 23.55 -23.07
C ILE A 25 -10.90 23.29 -23.89
N GLU A 26 -11.69 24.36 -24.13
CA GLU A 26 -12.93 24.25 -24.88
C GLU A 26 -12.71 23.93 -26.35
N ASP A 27 -11.63 24.44 -26.94
CA ASP A 27 -11.30 24.25 -28.36
C ASP A 27 -9.76 24.11 -28.52
N ASP A 28 -9.33 23.04 -29.19
CA ASP A 28 -7.91 22.81 -29.50
C ASP A 28 -7.36 23.89 -30.46
N ALA A 29 -8.22 24.62 -31.19
CA ALA A 29 -7.80 25.70 -32.05
C ALA A 29 -7.17 26.88 -31.29
N TYR A 30 -7.43 27.04 -29.99
CA TYR A 30 -6.70 28.01 -29.17
C TYR A 30 -5.19 27.78 -29.18
N ILE A 31 -4.76 26.53 -29.39
CA ILE A 31 -3.33 26.17 -29.49
C ILE A 31 -2.91 26.01 -30.94
N THR A 32 -3.72 25.31 -31.76
CA THR A 32 -3.33 24.91 -33.12
C THR A 32 -3.52 26.03 -34.15
N ASN A 33 -4.48 26.95 -33.96
CA ASN A 33 -4.78 28.05 -34.82
C ASN A 33 -5.20 29.31 -34.03
N PRO A 34 -4.35 29.87 -33.18
CA PRO A 34 -4.72 31.00 -32.30
C PRO A 34 -5.13 32.26 -33.06
N GLU A 35 -4.70 32.42 -34.32
CA GLU A 35 -5.06 33.57 -35.17
C GLU A 35 -6.53 33.57 -35.61
N SER A 36 -7.24 32.43 -35.46
CA SER A 36 -8.68 32.36 -35.77
C SER A 36 -9.56 33.02 -34.73
N PHE A 37 -9.02 33.36 -33.56
CA PHE A 37 -9.75 33.98 -32.47
C PHE A 37 -9.49 35.50 -32.39
N PRO A 38 -10.50 36.30 -32.10
CA PRO A 38 -10.32 37.76 -31.93
C PRO A 38 -9.47 38.13 -30.71
N THR A 39 -9.40 37.24 -29.73
CA THR A 39 -8.59 37.41 -28.52
C THR A 39 -7.52 36.34 -28.47
N LYS A 40 -6.25 36.75 -28.33
CA LYS A 40 -5.16 35.83 -28.09
C LYS A 40 -5.10 35.51 -26.60
N TYR A 41 -5.39 34.27 -26.26
CA TYR A 41 -5.35 33.81 -24.89
C TYR A 41 -3.93 33.38 -24.53
N GLY A 42 -3.44 33.81 -23.38
CA GLY A 42 -2.30 33.16 -22.71
C GLY A 42 -2.71 31.77 -22.23
N THR A 43 -1.75 30.89 -21.96
CA THR A 43 -2.01 29.52 -21.46
C THR A 43 -2.86 29.49 -20.19
N GLU A 44 -2.81 30.55 -19.38
CA GLU A 44 -3.56 30.66 -18.11
C GLU A 44 -5.00 31.15 -18.32
N ASP A 45 -5.28 31.82 -19.44
CA ASP A 45 -6.57 32.47 -19.72
C ASP A 45 -7.43 31.71 -20.74
N MET A 46 -6.93 30.58 -21.25
CA MET A 46 -7.69 29.78 -22.22
C MET A 46 -9.01 29.31 -21.63
N PRO A 47 -10.15 29.49 -22.35
CA PRO A 47 -11.42 28.95 -21.93
C PRO A 47 -11.38 27.45 -21.71
N THR A 48 -11.98 26.97 -20.62
CA THR A 48 -12.01 25.58 -20.24
C THR A 48 -13.42 25.05 -20.10
N ASN A 49 -13.60 23.75 -20.37
CA ASN A 49 -14.90 23.08 -20.36
C ASN A 49 -15.61 23.11 -19.00
N LEU A 50 -14.86 23.17 -17.91
CA LEU A 50 -15.39 23.21 -16.56
C LEU A 50 -14.89 24.44 -15.81
N SER A 51 -15.80 25.10 -15.12
CA SER A 51 -15.53 26.13 -14.14
C SER A 51 -16.18 25.76 -12.80
N LYS A 52 -15.76 26.39 -11.70
CA LYS A 52 -16.36 26.17 -10.36
C LYS A 52 -16.48 24.68 -9.96
N THR A 53 -15.58 23.84 -10.52
CA THR A 53 -15.55 22.39 -10.33
C THR A 53 -14.26 21.99 -9.65
N TYR A 54 -14.33 21.13 -8.64
CA TYR A 54 -13.16 20.72 -7.87
C TYR A 54 -13.35 19.39 -7.17
N ASN A 55 -12.23 18.69 -6.97
CA ASN A 55 -12.15 17.54 -6.10
C ASN A 55 -11.62 17.95 -4.72
N ARG A 56 -12.18 17.34 -3.69
CA ARG A 56 -11.67 17.39 -2.31
C ARG A 56 -11.43 15.99 -1.81
N MET A 57 -10.28 15.79 -1.21
CA MET A 57 -9.96 14.53 -0.54
C MET A 57 -9.51 14.85 0.89
N HIS A 58 -10.03 14.10 1.85
CA HIS A 58 -9.62 14.14 3.23
C HIS A 58 -9.25 12.75 3.67
N LEU A 59 -7.98 12.56 3.97
CA LEU A 59 -7.37 11.28 4.33
C LEU A 59 -6.97 11.35 5.79
N ASN A 60 -7.40 10.37 6.58
CA ASN A 60 -6.99 10.23 7.97
C ASN A 60 -6.48 8.81 8.16
N THR A 61 -5.32 8.69 8.77
CA THR A 61 -4.74 7.40 9.10
C THR A 61 -4.21 7.41 10.52
N PHE A 62 -4.66 6.48 11.32
CA PHE A 62 -4.08 6.16 12.61
C PHE A 62 -3.40 4.80 12.52
N PHE A 63 -2.16 4.73 12.97
CA PHE A 63 -1.35 3.53 12.99
C PHE A 63 -0.74 3.35 14.37
N LEU A 64 -0.84 2.15 14.90
CA LEU A 64 -0.23 1.72 16.15
C LEU A 64 0.41 0.36 15.93
N THR A 65 1.68 0.23 16.24
CA THR A 65 2.32 -1.07 16.37
C THR A 65 3.01 -1.19 17.72
N HIS A 66 2.90 -2.34 18.31
CA HIS A 66 3.63 -2.66 19.52
C HIS A 66 4.19 -4.09 19.45
N ASN A 67 5.35 -4.23 20.02
CA ASN A 67 6.12 -5.46 19.98
C ASN A 67 6.61 -5.77 21.39
N TYR A 68 6.29 -6.97 21.85
CA TYR A 68 6.80 -7.54 23.10
C TYR A 68 7.73 -8.69 22.77
N SER A 69 8.99 -8.60 23.20
CA SER A 69 10.04 -9.58 22.91
C SER A 69 10.42 -10.37 24.13
N LEU A 70 10.42 -11.69 24.02
CA LEU A 70 11.01 -12.62 24.95
C LEU A 70 12.43 -12.91 24.50
N GLY A 71 13.38 -12.88 25.42
CA GLY A 71 14.79 -13.08 25.10
C GLY A 71 15.65 -13.16 26.34
N PHE A 72 16.95 -13.01 26.15
CA PHE A 72 17.92 -13.02 27.21
C PHE A 72 18.98 -11.94 27.02
N SER A 73 19.64 -11.52 28.11
CA SER A 73 20.76 -10.59 28.03
C SER A 73 22.07 -11.33 27.72
N ARG A 74 22.81 -10.77 26.77
CA ARG A 74 24.15 -11.22 26.41
C ARG A 74 25.13 -10.13 26.81
N PHE A 75 26.23 -10.55 27.45
CA PHE A 75 27.26 -9.65 27.96
C PHE A 75 28.52 -9.76 27.11
N TYR A 76 29.10 -8.64 26.78
CA TYR A 76 30.33 -8.52 26.02
C TYR A 76 31.39 -7.79 26.84
N ASP A 77 32.63 -8.21 26.74
CA ASP A 77 33.77 -7.49 27.28
C ASP A 77 34.20 -6.33 26.37
N ASN A 78 35.23 -5.59 26.77
CA ASN A 78 35.76 -4.46 25.98
C ASN A 78 36.36 -4.88 24.62
N GLU A 79 36.70 -6.16 24.46
CA GLU A 79 37.20 -6.74 23.20
C GLU A 79 36.06 -7.26 22.30
N GLY A 80 34.79 -7.16 22.74
CA GLY A 80 33.64 -7.66 22.04
C GLY A 80 33.41 -9.16 22.10
N LYS A 81 34.08 -9.87 23.02
CA LYS A 81 33.88 -11.31 23.25
C LYS A 81 32.69 -11.54 24.17
N ILE A 82 31.95 -12.62 23.91
CA ILE A 82 30.80 -13.01 24.76
C ILE A 82 31.30 -13.55 26.08
N VAL A 83 30.83 -12.94 27.16
CA VAL A 83 31.13 -13.34 28.51
C VAL A 83 29.92 -14.07 29.11
N LYS A 84 30.11 -15.27 29.61
CA LYS A 84 29.10 -15.99 30.38
C LYS A 84 29.07 -15.43 31.81
N VAL A 85 27.94 -14.84 32.17
CA VAL A 85 27.75 -14.23 33.48
C VAL A 85 26.64 -14.98 34.22
N LYS A 86 26.85 -15.29 35.49
CA LYS A 86 25.80 -15.80 36.38
C LYS A 86 25.41 -14.71 37.36
N HIS A 87 24.12 -14.48 37.52
CA HIS A 87 23.60 -13.59 38.56
C HIS A 87 23.76 -14.28 39.93
N ASN A 88 24.42 -13.61 40.86
CA ASN A 88 24.40 -14.03 42.24
C ASN A 88 23.05 -13.62 42.85
N LYS A 89 22.23 -14.62 43.19
CA LYS A 89 20.88 -14.37 43.75
C LYS A 89 20.91 -13.68 45.12
N ILE A 90 22.04 -13.67 45.83
CA ILE A 90 22.17 -13.14 47.20
C ILE A 90 22.62 -11.67 47.17
N SER A 91 23.61 -11.34 46.33
CA SER A 91 24.21 -9.99 46.30
C SER A 91 23.77 -9.12 45.10
N GLY A 92 23.07 -9.69 44.15
CA GLY A 92 22.69 -8.97 42.89
C GLY A 92 23.88 -8.69 41.95
N GLN A 93 25.08 -9.08 42.31
CA GLN A 93 26.29 -8.84 41.53
C GLN A 93 26.45 -9.84 40.39
N LEU A 94 26.99 -9.39 39.29
CA LEU A 94 27.33 -10.24 38.16
C LEU A 94 28.63 -10.98 38.36
N LEU A 95 28.62 -12.31 38.17
CA LEU A 95 29.79 -13.16 38.31
C LEU A 95 30.19 -13.74 36.97
N LYS A 96 31.47 -13.67 36.61
CA LYS A 96 32.01 -14.31 35.42
C LYS A 96 32.11 -15.82 35.67
N ALA A 97 31.45 -16.63 34.83
CA ALA A 97 31.54 -18.10 34.91
C ALA A 97 32.78 -18.56 34.16
N THR A 98 33.91 -18.63 34.85
CA THR A 98 35.12 -19.34 34.40
C THR A 98 35.29 -20.60 35.21
N ASP A 99 35.85 -21.67 34.63
CA ASP A 99 36.08 -22.93 35.29
C ASP A 99 36.86 -22.73 36.61
N SER A 100 36.21 -22.95 37.72
CA SER A 100 36.72 -23.07 39.11
C SER A 100 36.98 -21.78 39.92
N ILE A 101 36.99 -20.57 39.41
CA ILE A 101 37.19 -19.35 40.23
C ILE A 101 36.11 -18.31 39.88
N HIS A 102 35.23 -18.02 40.84
CA HIS A 102 34.25 -16.93 40.72
C HIS A 102 34.95 -15.58 40.96
N THR A 103 35.37 -14.92 39.90
CA THR A 103 35.89 -13.54 40.00
C THR A 103 34.72 -12.56 39.86
N ASN A 104 34.62 -11.59 40.79
CA ASN A 104 33.72 -10.47 40.65
C ASN A 104 34.09 -9.67 39.39
N VAL A 105 33.15 -9.53 38.49
CA VAL A 105 33.33 -8.72 37.30
C VAL A 105 32.85 -7.30 37.61
N ASN A 106 33.66 -6.32 37.27
CA ASN A 106 33.27 -4.91 37.42
C ASN A 106 32.15 -4.63 36.40
N ASP A 107 30.92 -4.45 36.87
CA ASP A 107 29.72 -4.25 36.03
C ASP A 107 29.85 -3.12 35.04
N SER A 108 30.71 -2.13 35.37
CA SER A 108 30.96 -0.97 34.50
C SER A 108 31.76 -1.27 33.22
N LEU A 109 32.34 -2.45 33.12
CA LEU A 109 33.17 -2.87 31.97
C LEU A 109 32.47 -3.84 31.03
N LEU A 110 31.24 -4.26 31.33
CA LEU A 110 30.46 -5.15 30.48
C LEU A 110 29.36 -4.42 29.76
N ARG A 111 29.32 -4.60 28.44
CA ARG A 111 28.19 -4.14 27.60
C ARG A 111 27.12 -5.22 27.59
N GLU A 112 25.95 -4.89 28.13
CA GLU A 112 24.77 -5.74 28.08
C GLU A 112 23.98 -5.46 26.79
N GLU A 113 23.64 -6.52 26.06
CA GLU A 113 22.79 -6.47 24.88
C GLU A 113 21.62 -7.46 25.03
N PHE A 114 20.39 -6.98 24.88
CA PHE A 114 19.22 -7.85 24.87
C PHE A 114 19.08 -8.56 23.53
N VAL A 115 19.04 -9.90 23.57
CA VAL A 115 18.91 -10.76 22.40
C VAL A 115 17.48 -11.32 22.38
N PRO A 116 16.62 -10.85 21.46
CA PRO A 116 15.26 -11.39 21.33
C PRO A 116 15.33 -12.79 20.73
N VAL A 117 14.50 -13.68 21.26
CA VAL A 117 14.27 -15.05 20.76
C VAL A 117 12.94 -15.12 20.04
N THR A 118 11.88 -14.69 20.73
CA THR A 118 10.51 -14.66 20.19
C THR A 118 9.89 -13.31 20.45
N SER A 119 9.21 -12.76 19.45
CA SER A 119 8.45 -11.51 19.58
C SER A 119 6.99 -11.74 19.26
N PHE A 120 6.12 -11.06 20.02
CA PHE A 120 4.71 -10.94 19.75
C PHE A 120 4.45 -9.52 19.25
N ILE A 121 3.94 -9.40 18.05
CA ILE A 121 3.73 -8.13 17.38
C ILE A 121 2.24 -7.98 17.13
N HIS A 122 1.69 -6.83 17.51
CA HIS A 122 0.35 -6.44 17.12
C HIS A 122 0.41 -5.09 16.42
N THR A 123 -0.23 -5.01 15.26
CA THR A 123 -0.35 -3.78 14.48
C THR A 123 -1.82 -3.48 14.26
N PHE A 124 -2.21 -2.28 14.59
CA PHE A 124 -3.52 -1.72 14.35
C PHE A 124 -3.42 -0.55 13.38
N GLN A 125 -4.26 -0.54 12.37
CA GLN A 125 -4.38 0.57 11.44
C GLN A 125 -5.85 0.91 11.23
N LEU A 126 -6.18 2.19 11.31
CA LEU A 126 -7.47 2.74 10.98
C LEU A 126 -7.28 3.83 9.93
N SER A 127 -7.89 3.66 8.77
CA SER A 127 -7.90 4.67 7.70
C SER A 127 -9.34 5.08 7.39
N HIS A 128 -9.60 6.37 7.42
CA HIS A 128 -10.89 6.95 7.08
C HIS A 128 -10.70 8.05 6.06
N ASN A 129 -11.20 7.82 4.86
CA ASN A 129 -11.00 8.71 3.72
C ASN A 129 -12.35 9.16 3.17
N ASN A 130 -12.45 10.43 2.82
CA ASN A 130 -13.57 11.01 2.11
C ASN A 130 -13.06 11.62 0.81
N SER A 131 -13.71 11.30 -0.29
CA SER A 131 -13.50 11.96 -1.57
C SER A 131 -14.80 12.60 -2.01
N ARG A 132 -14.73 13.84 -2.50
CA ARG A 132 -15.88 14.60 -2.91
C ARG A 132 -15.60 15.32 -4.22
N PHE A 133 -16.38 15.01 -5.24
CA PHE A 133 -16.44 15.78 -6.48
C PHE A 133 -17.56 16.80 -6.37
N ILE A 134 -17.25 18.09 -6.58
CA ILE A 134 -18.18 19.21 -6.46
C ILE A 134 -18.13 19.97 -7.76
N SER A 135 -19.29 20.13 -8.41
CA SER A 135 -19.47 21.01 -9.57
C SER A 135 -20.65 21.93 -9.32
N ASN A 136 -20.39 23.22 -9.27
CA ASN A 136 -21.41 24.27 -9.12
C ASN A 136 -21.85 24.84 -10.48
N LEU A 137 -21.59 24.09 -11.56
CA LEU A 137 -22.07 24.49 -12.88
C LEU A 137 -23.60 24.39 -12.95
N PRO A 138 -24.28 25.35 -13.54
CA PRO A 138 -25.68 25.22 -13.90
C PRO A 138 -25.93 23.99 -14.78
N LEU A 139 -27.12 23.39 -14.66
CA LEU A 139 -27.44 22.13 -15.34
C LEU A 139 -27.30 22.21 -16.87
N ASN A 140 -27.67 23.36 -17.47
CA ASN A 140 -27.52 23.60 -18.90
C ASN A 140 -26.05 23.60 -19.35
N GLU A 141 -25.16 24.24 -18.60
CA GLU A 141 -23.72 24.24 -18.87
C GLU A 141 -23.12 22.86 -18.62
N ALA A 142 -23.49 22.22 -17.49
CA ALA A 142 -23.04 20.86 -17.16
C ALA A 142 -23.43 19.84 -18.26
N LYS A 143 -24.61 19.95 -18.86
CA LYS A 143 -25.05 19.10 -20.00
C LYS A 143 -24.26 19.32 -21.29
N GLY A 144 -23.57 20.42 -21.43
CA GLY A 144 -22.63 20.66 -22.53
C GLY A 144 -21.41 19.75 -22.45
N PHE A 145 -20.92 19.48 -21.24
CA PHE A 145 -19.76 18.67 -21.00
C PHE A 145 -20.10 17.23 -20.61
N PHE A 146 -20.98 17.04 -19.60
CA PHE A 146 -21.40 15.70 -19.15
C PHE A 146 -22.60 15.22 -19.96
N LYS A 147 -22.51 14.00 -20.48
CA LYS A 147 -23.60 13.38 -21.27
C LYS A 147 -24.57 12.60 -20.38
N ASP A 148 -24.04 11.90 -19.37
CA ASP A 148 -24.80 11.02 -18.53
C ASP A 148 -25.08 11.66 -17.16
N PHE A 149 -26.30 11.47 -16.67
CA PHE A 149 -26.76 11.95 -15.37
C PHE A 149 -27.51 10.82 -14.67
N TYR A 150 -26.86 10.22 -13.69
CA TYR A 150 -27.38 9.06 -12.94
C TYR A 150 -28.06 9.45 -11.62
N LEU A 151 -27.71 10.62 -11.07
CA LEU A 151 -28.26 11.12 -9.81
C LEU A 151 -29.05 12.41 -10.03
N PRO A 152 -30.23 12.56 -9.36
CA PRO A 152 -31.11 13.72 -9.53
C PRO A 152 -30.61 14.90 -8.70
N ALA A 153 -29.70 15.69 -9.20
CA ALA A 153 -29.21 16.89 -8.52
C ALA A 153 -28.90 18.00 -9.52
N ASP A 154 -29.24 19.23 -9.19
CA ASP A 154 -28.96 20.41 -10.03
C ASP A 154 -27.45 20.71 -10.10
N SER A 155 -26.73 20.39 -9.04
CA SER A 155 -25.27 20.46 -8.98
C SER A 155 -24.67 19.16 -8.45
N ALA A 156 -23.54 18.76 -9.00
CA ALA A 156 -22.80 17.59 -8.50
C ALA A 156 -22.20 17.88 -7.13
N ASN A 157 -22.44 16.97 -6.20
CA ASN A 157 -21.82 16.95 -4.89
C ASN A 157 -21.66 15.48 -4.46
N ASP A 158 -20.88 14.75 -5.25
CA ASP A 158 -20.70 13.32 -5.08
C ASP A 158 -19.67 13.05 -3.98
N MET A 159 -20.10 12.34 -2.95
CA MET A 159 -19.23 12.00 -1.83
C MET A 159 -19.10 10.50 -1.69
N THR A 160 -17.86 10.00 -1.81
CA THR A 160 -17.49 8.64 -1.47
C THR A 160 -16.78 8.62 -0.13
N LYS A 161 -17.08 7.61 0.69
CA LYS A 161 -16.39 7.40 1.96
C LYS A 161 -15.78 6.01 1.98
N TYR A 162 -14.66 5.92 2.64
CA TYR A 162 -13.91 4.70 2.81
C TYR A 162 -13.43 4.59 4.26
N LEU A 163 -13.78 3.50 4.91
CA LEU A 163 -13.27 3.13 6.22
C LEU A 163 -12.56 1.79 6.10
N HIS A 164 -11.33 1.73 6.54
CA HIS A 164 -10.55 0.50 6.63
C HIS A 164 -9.97 0.36 8.03
N LEU A 165 -10.27 -0.76 8.65
CA LEU A 165 -9.71 -1.17 9.92
C LEU A 165 -8.93 -2.45 9.70
N ARG A 166 -7.66 -2.45 10.08
CA ARG A 166 -6.76 -3.59 9.99
C ARG A 166 -6.16 -3.92 11.35
N ASN A 167 -6.23 -5.18 11.71
CA ASN A 167 -5.54 -5.76 12.85
C ASN A 167 -4.63 -6.89 12.37
N THR A 168 -3.37 -6.83 12.72
CA THR A 168 -2.40 -7.88 12.40
C THR A 168 -1.73 -8.36 13.67
N PHE A 169 -1.82 -9.65 13.93
CA PHE A 169 -1.08 -10.32 15.01
C PHE A 169 0.00 -11.20 14.39
N ALA A 170 1.22 -11.07 14.88
CA ALA A 170 2.33 -11.87 14.41
C ALA A 170 3.15 -12.43 15.58
N ILE A 171 3.67 -13.62 15.35
CA ILE A 171 4.69 -14.26 16.22
C ILE A 171 5.94 -14.41 15.36
N GLU A 172 7.04 -13.87 15.86
CA GLU A 172 8.32 -13.91 15.17
C GLU A 172 9.35 -14.69 16.00
N LEU A 173 9.98 -15.66 15.39
CA LEU A 173 11.18 -16.31 15.88
C LEU A 173 12.39 -15.63 15.23
N HIS A 174 13.22 -14.98 16.03
CA HIS A 174 14.37 -14.23 15.52
C HIS A 174 15.52 -15.12 15.08
N GLU A 175 16.21 -14.74 14.02
CA GLU A 175 17.44 -15.41 13.62
C GLU A 175 18.61 -15.09 14.57
N GLY A 176 19.53 -16.04 14.71
CA GLY A 176 20.85 -15.81 15.34
C GLY A 176 20.82 -15.67 16.86
N PHE A 177 19.72 -16.00 17.54
CA PHE A 177 19.75 -16.09 19.00
C PHE A 177 20.61 -17.28 19.47
N ASN A 178 20.80 -18.29 18.62
CA ASN A 178 21.80 -19.34 18.78
C ASN A 178 22.43 -19.70 17.42
N LYS A 179 23.50 -20.51 17.43
CA LYS A 179 24.27 -20.89 16.24
C LYS A 179 23.51 -21.78 15.24
N TRP A 180 22.42 -22.40 15.66
CA TRP A 180 21.61 -23.31 14.83
C TRP A 180 20.49 -22.60 14.10
N VAL A 181 19.93 -21.54 14.67
CA VAL A 181 18.82 -20.78 14.08
C VAL A 181 19.39 -19.68 13.19
N LYS A 182 19.55 -20.02 11.91
CA LYS A 182 20.14 -19.14 10.89
C LYS A 182 19.11 -18.35 10.09
N THR A 183 17.82 -18.54 10.36
CA THR A 183 16.69 -17.95 9.66
C THR A 183 15.65 -17.50 10.67
N GLY A 184 15.13 -16.31 10.52
CA GLY A 184 13.96 -15.84 11.24
C GLY A 184 12.68 -16.36 10.57
N LEU A 185 11.67 -16.67 11.36
CA LEU A 185 10.35 -17.07 10.91
C LEU A 185 9.31 -16.17 11.57
N ARG A 186 8.45 -15.54 10.76
CA ARG A 186 7.30 -14.79 11.26
C ARG A 186 6.03 -15.40 10.70
N LEU A 187 5.10 -15.74 11.58
CA LEU A 187 3.75 -16.16 11.24
C LEU A 187 2.79 -15.06 11.64
N PHE A 188 1.81 -14.76 10.79
CA PHE A 188 0.83 -13.72 11.10
C PHE A 188 -0.59 -14.07 10.64
N ALA A 189 -1.54 -13.48 11.36
CA ALA A 189 -2.94 -13.45 10.99
C ALA A 189 -3.38 -11.98 10.94
N GLN A 190 -4.03 -11.59 9.84
CA GLN A 190 -4.49 -10.24 9.61
C GLN A 190 -5.99 -10.22 9.34
N HIS A 191 -6.71 -9.40 10.09
CA HIS A 191 -8.12 -9.13 9.86
C HIS A 191 -8.29 -7.74 9.27
N ASP A 192 -8.97 -7.66 8.13
CA ASP A 192 -9.32 -6.44 7.44
C ASP A 192 -10.84 -6.26 7.42
N PHE A 193 -11.31 -5.12 7.89
CA PHE A 193 -12.68 -4.66 7.74
C PHE A 193 -12.72 -3.43 6.85
N TYR A 194 -13.52 -3.49 5.78
CA TYR A 194 -13.75 -2.39 4.87
C TYR A 194 -15.22 -1.98 4.89
N ASN A 195 -15.46 -0.68 4.86
CA ASN A 195 -16.78 -0.11 4.60
C ASN A 195 -16.65 1.02 3.57
N PHE A 196 -17.18 0.76 2.37
CA PHE A 196 -17.27 1.76 1.32
C PHE A 196 -18.69 2.31 1.29
N SER A 197 -18.81 3.63 1.15
CA SER A 197 -20.10 4.32 1.03
C SER A 197 -20.11 5.11 -0.27
N LEU A 198 -21.06 4.79 -1.14
CA LEU A 198 -21.28 5.45 -2.43
C LEU A 198 -22.62 6.15 -2.44
N PRO A 199 -22.78 7.27 -3.18
CA PRO A 199 -24.10 7.84 -3.48
C PRO A 199 -24.99 6.80 -4.17
N ASP A 200 -26.30 6.86 -3.91
CA ASP A 200 -27.29 5.99 -4.54
C ASP A 200 -28.63 6.69 -4.61
N THR A 201 -29.60 6.12 -5.32
CA THR A 201 -30.97 6.62 -5.43
C THR A 201 -31.96 5.61 -4.88
N LEU A 202 -32.98 6.09 -4.17
CA LEU A 202 -34.16 5.27 -3.85
C LEU A 202 -35.03 5.14 -5.11
N THR A 203 -35.37 3.92 -5.47
CA THR A 203 -36.20 3.58 -6.64
C THR A 203 -37.61 4.19 -6.61
N THR A 204 -38.08 4.65 -5.44
CA THR A 204 -39.46 5.14 -5.25
C THR A 204 -39.56 6.65 -5.03
N ALA A 205 -38.47 7.33 -4.75
CA ALA A 205 -38.45 8.78 -4.58
C ALA A 205 -37.09 9.28 -5.07
N SER A 206 -37.04 10.27 -5.92
CA SER A 206 -35.80 10.90 -6.46
C SER A 206 -34.85 11.46 -5.37
N ASN A 207 -34.81 10.84 -4.21
CA ASN A 207 -34.01 11.26 -3.08
C ASN A 207 -32.64 10.54 -3.11
N LEU A 208 -31.59 11.33 -2.92
CA LEU A 208 -30.25 10.81 -2.73
C LEU A 208 -30.16 9.99 -1.46
N THR A 209 -29.62 8.80 -1.55
CA THR A 209 -29.31 7.91 -0.44
C THR A 209 -27.85 7.47 -0.53
N THR A 210 -27.43 6.59 0.37
CA THR A 210 -26.06 6.09 0.41
C THR A 210 -26.09 4.56 0.48
N LYS A 211 -25.48 3.92 -0.49
CA LYS A 211 -25.25 2.47 -0.49
C LYS A 211 -23.94 2.16 0.19
N GLN A 212 -23.97 1.17 1.08
CA GLN A 212 -22.80 0.73 1.82
C GLN A 212 -22.40 -0.68 1.40
N TYR A 213 -21.10 -0.86 1.18
CA TYR A 213 -20.47 -2.15 0.86
C TYR A 213 -19.50 -2.49 1.99
N ARG A 214 -19.79 -3.57 2.70
CA ARG A 214 -19.00 -4.02 3.84
C ARG A 214 -18.32 -5.33 3.54
N HIS A 215 -17.02 -5.40 3.79
CA HIS A 215 -16.22 -6.59 3.55
C HIS A 215 -15.38 -6.91 4.78
N ASN A 216 -15.28 -8.19 5.09
CA ASN A 216 -14.41 -8.72 6.13
C ASN A 216 -13.52 -9.79 5.54
N TYR A 217 -12.23 -9.69 5.79
CA TYR A 217 -11.24 -10.63 5.30
C TYR A 217 -10.31 -11.08 6.41
N LEU A 218 -9.98 -12.36 6.40
CA LEU A 218 -8.91 -12.91 7.21
C LEU A 218 -7.81 -13.40 6.27
N THR A 219 -6.60 -12.89 6.48
CA THR A 219 -5.39 -13.30 5.76
C THR A 219 -4.47 -14.01 6.72
N LEU A 220 -3.96 -15.16 6.33
CA LEU A 220 -2.90 -15.88 7.02
C LEU A 220 -1.63 -15.78 6.20
N GLY A 221 -0.50 -15.57 6.86
CA GLY A 221 0.76 -15.46 6.16
C GLY A 221 1.95 -15.91 7.00
N ALA A 222 3.04 -16.13 6.27
CA ALA A 222 4.33 -16.50 6.81
C ALA A 222 5.45 -15.74 6.11
N GLN A 223 6.47 -15.37 6.86
CA GLN A 223 7.69 -14.74 6.34
C GLN A 223 8.91 -15.52 6.80
N LEU A 224 9.82 -15.75 5.87
CA LEU A 224 11.17 -16.25 6.17
C LEU A 224 12.15 -15.10 5.94
N LEU A 225 12.97 -14.84 6.96
CA LEU A 225 13.87 -13.70 7.01
C LEU A 225 15.29 -14.17 7.32
N LYS A 226 16.26 -13.69 6.54
CA LYS A 226 17.65 -13.83 6.85
C LYS A 226 18.33 -12.49 6.61
N GLU A 227 18.59 -11.78 7.71
CA GLU A 227 19.19 -10.45 7.71
C GLU A 227 20.64 -10.45 8.21
N LYS A 228 20.99 -11.47 9.03
CA LYS A 228 22.33 -11.59 9.59
C LYS A 228 23.25 -12.36 8.65
N GLY A 229 24.48 -11.87 8.57
CA GLY A 229 25.52 -12.46 7.72
C GLY A 229 26.15 -11.43 6.82
N LYS A 230 27.21 -11.83 6.11
CA LYS A 230 27.99 -10.92 5.25
C LYS A 230 27.65 -11.08 3.77
N TYR A 231 27.23 -12.26 3.36
CA TYR A 231 27.23 -12.63 1.94
C TYR A 231 25.85 -12.95 1.36
N PHE A 232 24.89 -13.31 2.21
CA PHE A 232 23.62 -13.84 1.76
C PHE A 232 22.48 -13.42 2.68
N HIS A 233 21.53 -12.68 2.12
CA HIS A 233 20.30 -12.24 2.79
C HIS A 233 19.11 -12.63 1.92
N TYR A 234 17.98 -12.88 2.54
CA TYR A 234 16.73 -13.11 1.83
C TYR A 234 15.52 -12.76 2.69
N HIS A 235 14.46 -12.43 1.99
CA HIS A 235 13.13 -12.26 2.53
C HIS A 235 12.14 -12.99 1.62
N VAL A 236 11.33 -13.86 2.18
CA VAL A 236 10.26 -14.56 1.47
C VAL A 236 8.98 -14.37 2.25
N LEU A 237 7.94 -13.89 1.59
CA LEU A 237 6.58 -13.72 2.12
C LEU A 237 5.63 -14.61 1.36
N GLY A 238 4.78 -15.33 2.09
CA GLY A 238 3.60 -15.98 1.54
C GLY A 238 2.38 -15.58 2.34
N GLU A 239 1.32 -15.16 1.65
CA GLU A 239 0.05 -14.83 2.28
C GLU A 239 -1.14 -15.34 1.46
N LEU A 240 -2.19 -15.73 2.16
CA LEU A 240 -3.41 -16.26 1.57
C LEU A 240 -4.62 -15.66 2.29
N ARG A 241 -5.56 -15.13 1.52
CA ARG A 241 -6.85 -14.68 2.04
C ARG A 241 -7.81 -15.87 2.17
N THR A 242 -8.25 -16.11 3.40
CA THR A 242 -8.96 -17.34 3.77
C THR A 242 -10.46 -17.15 3.95
N THR A 243 -10.97 -15.92 3.92
CA THR A 243 -12.39 -15.62 4.13
C THR A 243 -12.89 -14.50 3.24
N GLY A 244 -14.21 -14.38 3.14
CA GLY A 244 -14.90 -13.31 2.43
C GLY A 244 -14.99 -13.52 0.92
N THR A 245 -15.48 -12.53 0.20
CA THR A 245 -15.65 -12.56 -1.27
C THR A 245 -14.32 -12.67 -2.02
N GLN A 246 -13.22 -12.34 -1.35
CA GLN A 246 -11.87 -12.39 -1.89
C GLN A 246 -11.11 -13.66 -1.50
N TRP A 247 -11.83 -14.71 -1.06
CA TRP A 247 -11.22 -16.00 -0.75
C TRP A 247 -10.34 -16.52 -1.90
N GLY A 248 -9.19 -17.08 -1.53
CA GLY A 248 -8.22 -17.62 -2.50
C GLY A 248 -7.34 -16.56 -3.17
N GLU A 249 -7.42 -15.29 -2.76
CA GLU A 249 -6.37 -14.32 -3.11
C GLU A 249 -5.09 -14.67 -2.38
N PHE A 250 -3.99 -14.59 -3.09
CA PHE A 250 -2.69 -14.90 -2.52
C PHE A 250 -1.60 -13.99 -3.07
N ASN A 251 -0.54 -13.85 -2.29
CA ASN A 251 0.71 -13.24 -2.67
C ASN A 251 1.86 -14.13 -2.19
N VAL A 252 2.75 -14.45 -3.09
CA VAL A 252 4.05 -15.06 -2.75
C VAL A 252 5.11 -14.17 -3.38
N GLU A 253 5.96 -13.61 -2.56
CA GLU A 253 7.04 -12.74 -3.01
C GLU A 253 8.34 -13.08 -2.29
N GLY A 254 9.44 -12.82 -2.95
CA GLY A 254 10.76 -13.03 -2.39
C GLY A 254 11.80 -12.14 -3.02
N ASN A 255 12.77 -11.79 -2.21
CA ASN A 255 14.00 -11.17 -2.67
C ASN A 255 15.21 -11.85 -2.02
N VAL A 256 16.29 -11.89 -2.76
CA VAL A 256 17.53 -12.52 -2.35
C VAL A 256 18.70 -11.62 -2.75
N ASP A 257 19.59 -11.38 -1.80
CA ASP A 257 20.77 -10.56 -1.98
C ASP A 257 22.04 -11.37 -1.74
N PHE A 258 22.91 -11.41 -2.74
CA PHE A 258 24.23 -12.01 -2.64
C PHE A 258 25.29 -10.94 -2.71
N THR A 259 26.23 -10.96 -1.76
CA THR A 259 27.45 -10.14 -1.81
C THR A 259 28.62 -11.05 -2.02
N ILE A 260 29.17 -11.06 -3.23
CA ILE A 260 30.27 -11.94 -3.65
C ILE A 260 31.55 -11.12 -3.66
N PRO A 261 32.55 -11.45 -2.83
CA PRO A 261 33.87 -10.80 -2.93
C PRO A 261 34.48 -11.04 -4.33
N PHE A 262 34.79 -9.96 -5.04
CA PHE A 262 35.36 -10.04 -6.36
C PHE A 262 36.53 -9.06 -6.52
N ARG A 263 37.75 -9.60 -6.66
CA ARG A 263 39.00 -8.83 -6.68
C ARG A 263 39.15 -7.96 -5.42
N LYS A 264 39.26 -6.62 -5.59
CA LYS A 264 39.40 -5.66 -4.48
C LYS A 264 38.06 -5.05 -4.03
N ASP A 265 36.95 -5.52 -4.56
CA ASP A 265 35.61 -4.98 -4.35
C ASP A 265 34.59 -6.11 -4.16
N SER A 266 33.30 -5.79 -4.13
CA SER A 266 32.22 -6.75 -4.02
C SER A 266 31.29 -6.66 -5.21
N LEU A 267 30.88 -7.81 -5.73
CA LEU A 267 29.79 -7.94 -6.69
C LEU A 267 28.51 -8.20 -5.90
N ILE A 268 27.53 -7.31 -6.06
CA ILE A 268 26.22 -7.46 -5.40
C ILE A 268 25.23 -7.94 -6.46
N VAL A 269 24.57 -9.05 -6.18
CA VAL A 269 23.52 -9.63 -7.01
C VAL A 269 22.23 -9.64 -6.22
N ASN A 270 21.21 -8.95 -6.73
CA ASN A 270 19.87 -8.94 -6.16
C ASN A 270 18.95 -9.68 -7.12
N LEU A 271 18.12 -10.58 -6.58
CA LEU A 271 17.08 -11.29 -7.32
C LEU A 271 15.76 -11.04 -6.57
N ASP A 272 14.73 -10.72 -7.31
CA ASP A 272 13.39 -10.51 -6.76
C ASP A 272 12.32 -11.12 -7.65
N GLY A 273 11.21 -11.50 -7.05
CA GLY A 273 10.10 -12.05 -7.81
C GLY A 273 8.83 -12.15 -6.97
N TYR A 274 7.70 -12.18 -7.66
CA TYR A 274 6.42 -12.41 -7.04
C TYR A 274 5.43 -13.12 -7.97
N VAL A 275 4.47 -13.78 -7.34
CA VAL A 275 3.25 -14.29 -7.96
C VAL A 275 2.08 -13.84 -7.11
N ARG A 276 1.13 -13.12 -7.72
CA ARG A 276 0.00 -12.50 -7.02
C ARG A 276 -1.31 -12.77 -7.74
N CYS A 277 -2.35 -13.02 -6.95
CA CYS A 277 -3.72 -13.13 -7.42
C CYS A 277 -4.60 -12.25 -6.54
N TRP A 278 -5.14 -11.15 -7.08
CA TRP A 278 -5.90 -10.15 -6.33
C TRP A 278 -7.20 -9.80 -7.03
N THR A 279 -8.23 -9.52 -6.27
CA THR A 279 -9.42 -8.84 -6.80
C THR A 279 -9.07 -7.40 -7.18
N SER A 280 -9.62 -6.92 -8.28
CA SER A 280 -9.49 -5.52 -8.69
C SER A 280 -9.91 -4.57 -7.55
N PRO A 281 -9.26 -3.41 -7.39
CA PRO A 281 -9.64 -2.45 -6.37
C PRO A 281 -11.13 -2.10 -6.43
N PHE A 282 -11.75 -1.86 -5.29
CA PHE A 282 -13.19 -1.68 -5.14
C PHE A 282 -13.79 -0.71 -6.17
N TYR A 283 -13.18 0.45 -6.37
CA TYR A 283 -13.70 1.47 -7.28
C TYR A 283 -13.62 1.11 -8.77
N PHE A 284 -12.89 0.08 -9.17
CA PHE A 284 -13.00 -0.48 -10.52
C PHE A 284 -14.25 -1.35 -10.68
N ASN A 285 -14.72 -1.95 -9.61
CA ASN A 285 -15.93 -2.76 -9.62
C ASN A 285 -17.19 -1.91 -9.40
N HIS A 286 -17.15 -0.98 -8.44
CA HIS A 286 -18.30 -0.19 -8.03
C HIS A 286 -17.91 1.28 -7.93
N TYR A 287 -18.60 2.11 -8.66
CA TYR A 287 -18.50 3.57 -8.55
C TYR A 287 -19.82 4.22 -8.89
N HIS A 288 -20.30 5.08 -7.98
CA HIS A 288 -21.55 5.81 -8.12
C HIS A 288 -21.28 7.29 -7.92
N ALA A 289 -21.54 8.05 -8.97
CA ALA A 289 -21.47 9.49 -8.99
C ALA A 289 -22.55 10.03 -9.94
N ARG A 290 -22.83 11.31 -9.88
CA ARG A 290 -23.82 11.93 -10.74
C ARG A 290 -23.55 11.70 -12.24
N ASN A 291 -22.29 11.79 -12.65
CA ASN A 291 -21.89 11.75 -14.06
C ASN A 291 -21.11 10.50 -14.45
N ALA A 292 -20.92 9.56 -13.52
CA ALA A 292 -20.24 8.30 -13.80
C ALA A 292 -20.81 7.20 -12.90
N TRP A 293 -21.20 6.08 -13.50
CA TRP A 293 -21.82 4.99 -12.77
C TRP A 293 -21.43 3.65 -13.38
N TRP A 294 -20.94 2.75 -12.55
CA TRP A 294 -20.77 1.36 -12.92
C TRP A 294 -20.84 0.43 -11.72
N ASP A 295 -21.42 -0.73 -11.92
CA ASP A 295 -21.37 -1.91 -11.07
C ASP A 295 -20.91 -3.07 -11.95
N LYS A 296 -19.71 -3.58 -11.68
CA LYS A 296 -19.06 -4.66 -12.43
C LYS A 296 -18.52 -5.71 -11.49
N ASP A 297 -18.40 -6.93 -11.98
CA ASP A 297 -17.72 -8.03 -11.32
C ASP A 297 -16.50 -8.39 -12.18
N LEU A 298 -15.41 -7.67 -11.96
CA LEU A 298 -14.18 -7.87 -12.70
C LEU A 298 -13.44 -9.12 -12.18
N ASN A 299 -12.86 -9.87 -13.09
CA ASN A 299 -12.05 -11.04 -12.78
C ASN A 299 -10.85 -10.65 -11.91
N LYS A 300 -10.36 -11.58 -11.10
CA LYS A 300 -9.14 -11.38 -10.34
C LYS A 300 -7.96 -11.10 -11.27
N GLN A 301 -7.17 -10.13 -10.92
CA GLN A 301 -5.90 -9.84 -11.56
C GLN A 301 -4.88 -10.88 -11.14
N PHE A 302 -4.16 -11.43 -12.10
CA PHE A 302 -3.03 -12.32 -11.86
C PHE A 302 -1.77 -11.68 -12.40
N SER A 303 -0.76 -11.51 -11.55
CA SER A 303 0.51 -10.93 -11.96
C SER A 303 1.69 -11.78 -11.48
N THR A 304 2.70 -11.86 -12.34
CA THR A 304 3.97 -12.51 -12.06
C THR A 304 5.10 -11.57 -12.42
N HIS A 305 6.10 -11.54 -11.60
CA HIS A 305 7.30 -10.75 -11.78
C HIS A 305 8.52 -11.58 -11.47
N ILE A 306 9.55 -11.42 -12.26
CA ILE A 306 10.90 -11.86 -11.96
C ILE A 306 11.88 -10.76 -12.35
N GLY A 307 12.76 -10.43 -11.44
CA GLY A 307 13.72 -9.37 -11.62
C GLY A 307 15.08 -9.74 -11.08
N GLY A 308 16.07 -9.02 -11.55
CA GLY A 308 17.41 -9.14 -11.02
C GLY A 308 18.27 -7.93 -11.34
N SER A 309 19.21 -7.65 -10.48
CA SER A 309 20.21 -6.63 -10.71
C SER A 309 21.59 -7.09 -10.27
N LEU A 310 22.59 -6.64 -11.02
CA LEU A 310 23.99 -6.89 -10.79
C LEU A 310 24.69 -5.55 -10.63
N HIS A 311 25.33 -5.36 -9.49
CA HIS A 311 26.04 -4.12 -9.18
C HIS A 311 27.51 -4.40 -8.90
N TYR A 312 28.37 -3.76 -9.66
CA TYR A 312 29.83 -3.79 -9.47
C TYR A 312 30.40 -2.38 -9.58
N LYS A 313 31.02 -1.91 -8.52
CA LYS A 313 31.54 -0.53 -8.39
C LYS A 313 30.46 0.51 -8.68
N GLN A 314 30.63 1.27 -9.75
CA GLN A 314 29.71 2.33 -10.20
C GLN A 314 28.71 1.87 -11.26
N THR A 315 28.80 0.58 -11.69
CA THR A 315 27.95 0.04 -12.76
C THR A 315 26.83 -0.82 -12.14
N LYS A 316 25.59 -0.55 -12.54
CA LYS A 316 24.43 -1.36 -12.21
C LYS A 316 23.74 -1.80 -13.50
N PHE A 317 23.54 -3.09 -13.65
CA PHE A 317 22.70 -3.70 -14.68
C PHE A 317 21.45 -4.28 -14.02
N SER A 318 20.27 -4.03 -14.60
CA SER A 318 19.00 -4.55 -14.07
C SER A 318 18.15 -5.06 -15.23
N LEU A 319 17.49 -6.20 -15.01
CA LEU A 319 16.52 -6.79 -15.92
C LEU A 319 15.30 -7.22 -15.13
N HIS A 320 14.11 -6.82 -15.59
CA HIS A 320 12.84 -7.18 -14.97
C HIS A 320 11.86 -7.60 -16.06
N ILE A 321 11.12 -8.67 -15.78
CA ILE A 321 10.06 -9.19 -16.65
C ILE A 321 8.80 -9.29 -15.83
N GLU A 322 7.71 -8.75 -16.34
CA GLU A 322 6.40 -8.77 -15.68
C GLU A 322 5.32 -9.22 -16.67
N ASN A 323 4.42 -10.06 -16.18
CA ASN A 323 3.22 -10.46 -16.91
C ASN A 323 2.01 -10.17 -16.04
N ILE A 324 1.00 -9.49 -16.61
CA ILE A 324 -0.23 -9.12 -15.92
C ILE A 324 -1.42 -9.57 -16.75
N LYS A 325 -2.29 -10.38 -16.12
CA LYS A 325 -3.61 -10.74 -16.69
C LYS A 325 -4.72 -9.99 -15.97
N ASN A 326 -5.77 -9.63 -16.69
CA ASN A 326 -6.95 -8.95 -16.18
C ASN A 326 -6.61 -7.61 -15.49
N TYR A 327 -5.69 -6.85 -16.07
CA TYR A 327 -5.34 -5.53 -15.55
C TYR A 327 -6.52 -4.57 -15.64
N PRO A 328 -7.03 -4.02 -14.52
CA PRO A 328 -8.13 -3.06 -14.54
C PRO A 328 -7.62 -1.67 -14.94
N PHE A 329 -8.36 -0.99 -15.78
CA PHE A 329 -8.06 0.40 -16.18
C PHE A 329 -9.34 1.19 -16.42
N PHE A 330 -9.26 2.50 -16.27
CA PHE A 330 -10.31 3.41 -16.68
C PHE A 330 -10.08 3.80 -18.13
N ALA A 331 -11.15 3.72 -18.95
CA ALA A 331 -11.13 4.15 -20.32
C ALA A 331 -12.28 5.11 -20.58
N GLN A 332 -11.99 6.15 -21.33
CA GLN A 332 -12.99 6.99 -21.95
C GLN A 332 -13.25 6.45 -23.35
N THR A 333 -14.48 6.03 -23.59
CA THR A 333 -14.88 5.55 -24.92
C THR A 333 -15.62 6.66 -25.66
N LEU A 334 -15.18 6.93 -26.88
CA LEU A 334 -15.90 7.78 -27.82
C LEU A 334 -16.90 6.89 -28.55
N TYR A 335 -18.18 7.07 -28.30
CA TYR A 335 -19.23 6.43 -29.09
C TYR A 335 -19.62 7.35 -30.23
N PRO A 336 -19.48 6.95 -31.52
CA PRO A 336 -20.06 7.69 -32.61
C PRO A 336 -21.59 7.66 -32.45
N TYR A 337 -22.18 8.78 -32.25
CA TYR A 337 -23.64 8.90 -32.26
C TYR A 337 -24.12 8.75 -33.69
N THR A 338 -24.75 7.63 -34.02
CA THR A 338 -25.41 7.41 -35.33
C THR A 338 -26.79 8.02 -35.34
N ALA A 339 -26.94 9.33 -35.23
CA ALA A 339 -28.11 10.03 -35.63
C ALA A 339 -27.71 11.01 -36.73
N SER A 340 -28.43 10.95 -37.82
CA SER A 340 -28.24 11.74 -39.03
C SER A 340 -27.68 13.15 -38.80
N SER A 341 -26.55 13.42 -39.41
CA SER A 341 -25.94 14.69 -39.76
C SER A 341 -25.12 15.52 -38.79
N THR A 342 -24.89 15.10 -37.54
CA THR A 342 -23.86 15.76 -36.69
C THR A 342 -23.12 14.74 -35.88
N GLN A 343 -21.81 14.64 -36.04
CA GLN A 343 -20.94 13.75 -35.23
C GLN A 343 -20.80 14.35 -33.82
N ASN A 344 -21.69 13.96 -32.92
CA ASN A 344 -21.52 14.23 -31.50
C ASN A 344 -20.85 13.03 -30.84
N TYR A 345 -19.65 13.20 -30.33
CA TYR A 345 -18.95 12.21 -29.54
C TYR A 345 -19.43 12.27 -28.09
N THR A 346 -19.86 11.14 -27.54
CA THR A 346 -20.20 11.03 -26.11
C THR A 346 -19.04 10.45 -25.36
N ASN A 347 -18.61 11.13 -24.31
CA ASN A 347 -17.57 10.63 -23.43
C ASN A 347 -18.20 9.86 -22.27
N SER A 348 -18.03 8.55 -22.22
CA SER A 348 -18.36 7.74 -21.04
C SER A 348 -17.10 7.18 -20.41
N VAL A 349 -16.98 7.33 -19.11
CA VAL A 349 -15.89 6.74 -18.35
C VAL A 349 -16.34 5.39 -17.79
N ASN A 350 -15.68 4.33 -18.17
CA ASN A 350 -15.96 2.97 -17.72
C ASN A 350 -14.70 2.29 -17.20
N SER A 351 -14.85 1.45 -16.21
CA SER A 351 -13.78 0.52 -15.83
C SER A 351 -13.73 -0.64 -16.81
N SER A 352 -12.54 -1.07 -17.17
CA SER A 352 -12.30 -2.17 -18.11
C SER A 352 -11.18 -3.09 -17.61
N GLN A 353 -11.05 -4.26 -18.22
CA GLN A 353 -9.93 -5.16 -17.99
C GLN A 353 -9.28 -5.55 -19.30
N LYS A 354 -7.95 -5.65 -19.30
CA LYS A 354 -7.17 -6.13 -20.43
C LYS A 354 -6.23 -7.24 -19.97
N THR A 355 -6.16 -8.32 -20.75
CA THR A 355 -5.09 -9.30 -20.64
C THR A 355 -3.92 -8.83 -21.50
N GLY A 356 -2.76 -8.65 -20.87
CA GLY A 356 -1.51 -8.35 -21.56
C GLY A 356 -0.53 -9.51 -21.37
N ASN A 357 0.23 -9.83 -22.40
CA ASN A 357 1.36 -10.73 -22.31
C ASN A 357 2.63 -9.95 -22.06
#